data_bec041a363398afe914526a7a32a492f
#
_entry.id   bec041a363398afe914526a7a32a492f
#
_cell.length_a   1.000
_cell.length_b   1.000
_cell.length_c   1.000
_cell.angle_alpha   90.00
_cell.angle_beta   90.00
_cell.angle_gamma   90.00
#
_symmetry.space_group_name_H-M   'P 1'
#
loop_
_entity.id
_entity.type
_entity.pdbx_description
1 polymer ?
#
loop_
_entity_poly.entity_id
_entity_poly.type
_entity_poly.pdbx_seq_one_letter_code
_entity_poly.pdbx_strand_id
1 'polypeptide(L)'
;MLGVERYTDARSCLCSVRSESDVVVYAFPEADFDAFVMKYPSAAQYVLAEGRVTADYQPAAGRRAPQSTFLHSLVGTKTPPACLTQTSISEAARQMLSTRSEALAVVNPGQQASGVVTVDALLRWIADGGGDVHQSIERLVTAAPVAVAPDASVADAVLAMEAAGAGALAMTTDGAPSGRLQALVTAGDLGRLFGEQPAALVRGIRTAARTDHLRDLNRRARALTLDYLTDASAVEWLASLAHLVDVAIVRRILELTGADVPGCWCFSGAAGRAESMPGVAPSLMVITEDEAARAKAVDVCARVLDRLRECEFIPEIDPAFDPAFHVACVEEWQSRFRGWIQDPVRQQMYLARTLFDLRPIHGDRSLLTNLETTISATVDRDFVHVLANDCLASLPPLTFYQDVVIDSVGERHTTFQLAHSALNPLVDVGRVFGMAAKEVLGRSTLARFDVARRLLPEEDLIFREASDSLRVVLWQQARVGITQGTSGSELPPALLSRHDRQMLKGGFRAILRLLEFTGDRAWIERL
;
A
#
# COMPACT_ATOMS: atom_id res chain seq x y z
N MET A 1 7.05 2.07 28.85
CA MET A 1 6.37 1.57 30.07
C MET A 1 4.87 1.57 29.82
N LEU A 2 4.15 0.55 30.26
CA LEU A 2 2.69 0.46 30.14
C LEU A 2 2.05 0.77 31.49
N GLY A 3 0.90 1.48 31.51
CA GLY A 3 0.16 1.81 32.72
C GLY A 3 0.62 3.08 33.46
N VAL A 4 1.54 3.85 32.86
CA VAL A 4 2.02 5.12 33.45
C VAL A 4 1.07 6.29 33.20
N GLU A 5 0.08 6.13 32.31
CA GLU A 5 -0.92 7.14 31.95
C GLU A 5 -1.74 7.61 33.16
N ARG A 6 -1.93 6.74 34.15
CA ARG A 6 -2.66 7.11 35.39
C ARG A 6 -1.96 8.22 36.19
N TYR A 7 -0.65 8.40 36.04
CA TYR A 7 0.09 9.47 36.75
C TYR A 7 -0.10 10.85 36.09
N THR A 8 -0.63 10.89 34.88
CA THR A 8 -0.90 12.14 34.15
C THR A 8 -2.34 12.55 34.15
N ASP A 9 -3.30 11.61 34.16
CA ASP A 9 -4.73 11.90 33.95
C ASP A 9 -5.68 11.21 34.98
N ALA A 10 -5.17 10.57 36.01
CA ALA A 10 -5.94 9.87 37.06
C ALA A 10 -7.02 8.90 36.56
N ARG A 11 -6.94 8.45 35.31
CA ARG A 11 -7.88 7.52 34.68
C ARG A 11 -7.27 6.13 34.57
N SER A 12 -8.12 5.11 34.59
CA SER A 12 -7.74 3.72 34.31
C SER A 12 -7.15 3.57 32.90
N CYS A 13 -6.24 2.60 32.69
CA CYS A 13 -5.66 2.28 31.40
C CYS A 13 -6.67 2.36 30.25
N LEU A 14 -6.40 3.23 29.27
CA LEU A 14 -7.29 3.52 28.15
C LEU A 14 -7.15 2.51 27.00
N CYS A 15 -6.15 1.62 27.03
CA CYS A 15 -5.85 0.69 25.95
C CYS A 15 -5.56 -0.73 26.46
N SER A 16 -5.87 -1.71 25.63
CA SER A 16 -5.37 -3.08 25.76
C SER A 16 -4.10 -3.20 24.93
N VAL A 17 -3.09 -3.84 25.50
CA VAL A 17 -1.81 -4.06 24.82
C VAL A 17 -1.64 -5.55 24.55
N ARG A 18 -1.25 -5.89 23.34
CA ARG A 18 -0.95 -7.25 22.90
C ARG A 18 0.47 -7.30 22.35
N SER A 19 1.24 -8.30 22.78
CA SER A 19 2.56 -8.53 22.18
C SER A 19 2.43 -9.12 20.78
N GLU A 20 3.26 -8.68 19.85
CA GLU A 20 3.36 -9.22 18.48
C GLU A 20 4.46 -10.30 18.36
N SER A 21 5.31 -10.40 19.38
CA SER A 21 6.38 -11.41 19.47
C SER A 21 6.54 -11.87 20.91
N ASP A 22 7.42 -12.83 21.17
CA ASP A 22 7.76 -13.24 22.53
C ASP A 22 8.38 -12.07 23.29
N VAL A 23 7.77 -11.70 24.42
CA VAL A 23 8.23 -10.59 25.29
C VAL A 23 8.40 -11.08 26.71
N VAL A 24 9.41 -10.59 27.37
CA VAL A 24 9.56 -10.69 28.81
C VAL A 24 9.02 -9.41 29.45
N VAL A 25 7.99 -9.52 30.26
CA VAL A 25 7.34 -8.38 30.92
C VAL A 25 7.65 -8.44 32.42
N TYR A 26 8.14 -7.34 32.97
CA TYR A 26 8.28 -7.14 34.41
C TYR A 26 7.05 -6.39 34.90
N ALA A 27 6.21 -7.05 35.70
CA ALA A 27 5.07 -6.43 36.36
C ALA A 27 5.50 -5.88 37.72
N PHE A 28 5.27 -4.60 37.96
CA PHE A 28 5.47 -3.96 39.26
C PHE A 28 4.10 -3.80 39.94
N PRO A 29 3.92 -4.28 41.16
CA PRO A 29 2.74 -3.94 41.94
C PRO A 29 2.61 -2.42 42.10
N GLU A 30 1.39 -1.92 42.04
CA GLU A 30 1.09 -0.48 42.07
C GLU A 30 1.72 0.23 43.28
N ALA A 31 1.53 -0.34 44.47
CA ALA A 31 2.05 0.24 45.73
C ALA A 31 3.58 0.33 45.76
N ASP A 32 4.27 -0.67 45.19
CA ASP A 32 5.73 -0.69 45.16
C ASP A 32 6.26 0.31 44.15
N PHE A 33 5.56 0.48 43.03
CA PHE A 33 5.93 1.47 42.01
C PHE A 33 5.69 2.90 42.53
N ASP A 34 4.57 3.15 43.21
CA ASP A 34 4.28 4.44 43.84
C ASP A 34 5.36 4.81 44.87
N ALA A 35 5.73 3.87 45.72
CA ALA A 35 6.79 4.07 46.71
C ALA A 35 8.15 4.37 46.05
N PHE A 36 8.44 3.71 44.94
CA PHE A 36 9.67 3.95 44.14
C PHE A 36 9.67 5.35 43.51
N VAL A 37 8.58 5.76 42.89
CA VAL A 37 8.44 7.08 42.23
C VAL A 37 8.53 8.20 43.29
N MET A 38 7.91 8.01 44.45
CA MET A 38 8.01 8.98 45.55
C MET A 38 9.42 9.08 46.15
N LYS A 39 10.15 7.98 46.18
CA LYS A 39 11.51 7.94 46.73
C LYS A 39 12.55 8.57 45.82
N TYR A 40 12.33 8.51 44.50
CA TYR A 40 13.31 8.97 43.49
C TYR A 40 12.72 10.06 42.58
N PRO A 41 12.99 11.36 42.82
CA PRO A 41 12.43 12.47 42.04
C PRO A 41 12.76 12.39 40.54
N SER A 42 13.92 11.85 40.17
CA SER A 42 14.28 11.62 38.76
C SER A 42 13.39 10.56 38.08
N ALA A 43 12.96 9.54 38.81
CA ALA A 43 12.01 8.56 38.34
C ALA A 43 10.61 9.18 38.16
N ALA A 44 10.19 10.04 39.09
CA ALA A 44 8.95 10.79 38.98
C ALA A 44 8.94 11.68 37.71
N GLN A 45 10.02 12.40 37.44
CA GLN A 45 10.14 13.22 36.24
C GLN A 45 10.11 12.37 34.95
N TYR A 46 10.77 11.22 34.97
CA TYR A 46 10.77 10.30 33.84
C TYR A 46 9.36 9.74 33.57
N VAL A 47 8.66 9.27 34.60
CA VAL A 47 7.28 8.74 34.52
C VAL A 47 6.31 9.81 34.02
N LEU A 48 6.42 11.04 34.51
CA LEU A 48 5.59 12.16 34.05
C LEU A 48 5.89 12.55 32.62
N ALA A 49 7.15 12.46 32.17
CA ALA A 49 7.53 12.72 30.79
C ALA A 49 6.99 11.63 29.85
N GLU A 50 7.12 10.35 30.23
CA GLU A 50 6.59 9.20 29.49
C GLU A 50 5.06 9.23 29.46
N GLY A 51 4.41 9.52 30.60
CA GLY A 51 2.95 9.62 30.69
C GLY A 51 2.40 10.80 29.88
N ARG A 52 3.12 11.91 29.73
CA ARG A 52 2.74 13.00 28.83
C ARG A 52 2.87 12.60 27.37
N VAL A 53 3.91 11.87 27.00
CA VAL A 53 4.06 11.34 25.63
C VAL A 53 2.92 10.40 25.27
N THR A 54 2.48 9.55 26.22
CA THR A 54 1.34 8.65 26.01
C THR A 54 -0.02 9.38 26.11
N ALA A 55 -0.12 10.46 26.91
CA ALA A 55 -1.34 11.25 27.02
C ALA A 55 -1.54 12.22 25.83
N ASP A 56 -0.46 12.76 25.27
CA ASP A 56 -0.51 13.51 24.01
C ASP A 56 -0.84 12.61 22.80
N TYR A 57 -0.65 11.31 22.96
CA TYR A 57 -1.15 10.29 22.06
C TYR A 57 -2.60 9.91 22.43
N GLN A 58 -3.50 10.88 22.44
CA GLN A 58 -4.92 10.58 22.35
C GLN A 58 -5.24 10.36 20.86
N PRO A 59 -5.54 9.12 20.44
CA PRO A 59 -6.24 8.94 19.18
C PRO A 59 -7.49 9.80 19.29
N ALA A 60 -7.70 10.70 18.34
CA ALA A 60 -8.88 11.55 18.28
C ALA A 60 -10.09 10.70 18.65
N ALA A 61 -10.72 11.05 19.78
CA ALA A 61 -11.71 10.21 20.44
C ALA A 61 -12.80 9.82 19.45
N GLY A 62 -12.84 8.57 19.01
CA GLY A 62 -13.93 8.02 18.24
C GLY A 62 -13.61 7.23 16.98
N ARG A 63 -12.38 7.25 16.44
CA ARG A 63 -12.07 6.47 15.24
C ARG A 63 -10.89 5.53 15.47
N ARG A 64 -11.18 4.24 15.70
CA ARG A 64 -10.14 3.20 15.65
C ARG A 64 -9.56 3.17 14.23
N ALA A 65 -8.23 3.12 14.14
CA ALA A 65 -7.59 2.93 12.84
C ALA A 65 -8.12 1.64 12.20
N PRO A 66 -8.46 1.65 10.90
CA PRO A 66 -9.03 0.49 10.20
C PRO A 66 -8.17 -0.79 10.31
N GLN A 67 -6.85 -0.64 10.44
CA GLN A 67 -5.92 -1.77 10.57
C GLN A 67 -6.01 -2.51 11.90
N SER A 68 -6.46 -1.85 12.97
CA SER A 68 -6.61 -2.48 14.29
C SER A 68 -7.94 -3.22 14.46
N THR A 69 -8.81 -3.16 13.44
CA THR A 69 -10.13 -3.77 13.50
C THR A 69 -10.16 -4.99 12.59
N PHE A 70 -10.19 -6.18 13.22
CA PHE A 70 -10.33 -7.42 12.47
C PHE A 70 -11.75 -7.60 11.94
N LEU A 71 -11.85 -8.16 10.74
CA LEU A 71 -13.11 -8.32 10.03
C LEU A 71 -14.13 -9.14 10.84
N HIS A 72 -13.68 -10.22 11.51
CA HIS A 72 -14.55 -11.06 12.33
C HIS A 72 -15.22 -10.32 13.50
N SER A 73 -14.57 -9.28 14.05
CA SER A 73 -15.14 -8.48 15.15
C SER A 73 -16.34 -7.62 14.71
N LEU A 74 -16.49 -7.41 13.42
CA LEU A 74 -17.51 -6.57 12.81
C LEU A 74 -18.73 -7.34 12.34
N VAL A 75 -18.51 -8.56 11.87
CA VAL A 75 -19.57 -9.36 11.25
C VAL A 75 -20.46 -10.03 12.31
N GLY A 76 -19.95 -10.16 13.55
CA GLY A 76 -20.68 -10.81 14.64
C GLY A 76 -20.96 -12.30 14.35
N THR A 77 -21.83 -12.89 15.15
CA THR A 77 -22.23 -14.32 15.04
C THR A 77 -23.44 -14.54 14.12
N LYS A 78 -23.79 -13.58 13.25
CA LYS A 78 -24.94 -13.73 12.37
C LYS A 78 -24.66 -14.76 11.27
N THR A 79 -25.61 -15.65 11.03
CA THR A 79 -25.57 -16.56 9.89
C THR A 79 -25.44 -15.74 8.59
N PRO A 80 -24.43 -16.02 7.75
CA PRO A 80 -24.25 -15.26 6.52
C PRO A 80 -25.43 -15.47 5.58
N PRO A 81 -25.91 -14.42 4.89
CA PRO A 81 -26.92 -14.58 3.85
C PRO A 81 -26.33 -15.41 2.70
N ALA A 82 -26.80 -16.66 2.60
CA ALA A 82 -26.28 -17.62 1.63
C ALA A 82 -27.42 -18.46 1.04
N CYS A 83 -27.21 -18.89 -0.19
CA CYS A 83 -28.08 -19.84 -0.88
C CYS A 83 -27.25 -20.96 -1.54
N LEU A 84 -27.90 -22.09 -1.82
CA LEU A 84 -27.24 -23.19 -2.53
C LEU A 84 -27.07 -22.85 -4.02
N THR A 85 -26.08 -23.45 -4.66
CA THR A 85 -25.83 -23.31 -6.10
C THR A 85 -27.08 -23.61 -6.96
N GLN A 86 -27.93 -24.54 -6.53
CA GLN A 86 -29.15 -24.95 -7.25
C GLN A 86 -30.38 -24.05 -6.97
N THR A 87 -30.29 -23.08 -6.05
CA THR A 87 -31.38 -22.15 -5.75
C THR A 87 -31.78 -21.39 -7.03
N SER A 88 -33.06 -21.20 -7.26
CA SER A 88 -33.53 -20.43 -8.41
C SER A 88 -33.24 -18.94 -8.26
N ILE A 89 -33.06 -18.22 -9.37
CA ILE A 89 -32.85 -16.78 -9.38
C ILE A 89 -33.97 -16.05 -8.64
N SER A 90 -35.24 -16.48 -8.86
CA SER A 90 -36.40 -15.86 -8.21
C SER A 90 -36.42 -16.09 -6.68
N GLU A 91 -35.96 -17.24 -6.22
CA GLU A 91 -35.89 -17.58 -4.80
C GLU A 91 -34.75 -16.83 -4.11
N ALA A 92 -33.57 -16.75 -4.75
CA ALA A 92 -32.45 -15.95 -4.28
C ALA A 92 -32.82 -14.46 -4.18
N ALA A 93 -33.52 -13.91 -5.18
CA ALA A 93 -34.02 -12.54 -5.14
C ALA A 93 -34.99 -12.29 -3.97
N ARG A 94 -35.94 -13.23 -3.74
CA ARG A 94 -36.86 -13.17 -2.59
C ARG A 94 -36.10 -13.25 -1.25
N GLN A 95 -35.08 -14.08 -1.17
CA GLN A 95 -34.23 -14.18 0.01
C GLN A 95 -33.47 -12.84 0.29
N MET A 96 -32.91 -12.22 -0.74
CA MET A 96 -32.27 -10.89 -0.61
C MET A 96 -33.25 -9.84 -0.10
N LEU A 97 -34.46 -9.80 -0.62
CA LEU A 97 -35.50 -8.87 -0.16
C LEU A 97 -35.93 -9.15 1.28
N SER A 98 -36.13 -10.41 1.67
CA SER A 98 -36.57 -10.77 3.02
C SER A 98 -35.50 -10.50 4.08
N THR A 99 -34.24 -10.72 3.75
CA THR A 99 -33.10 -10.47 4.64
C THR A 99 -32.58 -9.03 4.55
N ARG A 100 -33.09 -8.21 3.61
CA ARG A 100 -32.59 -6.88 3.28
C ARG A 100 -31.09 -6.88 2.99
N SER A 101 -30.63 -7.93 2.34
CA SER A 101 -29.22 -8.09 2.01
C SER A 101 -28.92 -7.61 0.59
N GLU A 102 -27.87 -6.84 0.41
CA GLU A 102 -27.40 -6.36 -0.89
C GLU A 102 -26.65 -7.45 -1.68
N ALA A 103 -26.30 -8.57 -1.03
CA ALA A 103 -25.61 -9.69 -1.64
C ALA A 103 -26.00 -11.02 -0.97
N LEU A 104 -25.85 -12.13 -1.72
CA LEU A 104 -25.92 -13.50 -1.23
C LEU A 104 -24.65 -14.25 -1.60
N ALA A 105 -24.11 -14.99 -0.66
CA ALA A 105 -23.09 -15.98 -0.97
C ALA A 105 -23.75 -17.21 -1.61
N VAL A 106 -23.21 -17.67 -2.72
CA VAL A 106 -23.59 -18.93 -3.34
C VAL A 106 -22.66 -20.01 -2.81
N VAL A 107 -23.23 -21.03 -2.16
CA VAL A 107 -22.44 -22.08 -1.51
C VAL A 107 -22.83 -23.46 -2.07
N ASN A 108 -21.87 -24.37 -2.02
CA ASN A 108 -22.13 -25.78 -2.29
C ASN A 108 -22.72 -26.48 -1.03
N PRO A 109 -23.18 -27.75 -1.12
CA PRO A 109 -23.67 -28.48 0.05
C PRO A 109 -22.67 -28.61 1.22
N GLY A 110 -21.37 -28.47 0.94
CA GLY A 110 -20.29 -28.46 1.93
C GLY A 110 -20.07 -27.10 2.59
N GLN A 111 -20.91 -26.11 2.33
CA GLN A 111 -20.79 -24.73 2.82
C GLN A 111 -19.52 -24.00 2.34
N GLN A 112 -18.93 -24.45 1.24
CA GLN A 112 -17.82 -23.76 0.60
C GLN A 112 -18.36 -22.68 -0.34
N ALA A 113 -17.72 -21.52 -0.37
CA ALA A 113 -18.14 -20.41 -1.21
C ALA A 113 -17.83 -20.72 -2.69
N SER A 114 -18.87 -20.75 -3.52
CA SER A 114 -18.76 -20.92 -4.98
C SER A 114 -18.79 -19.57 -5.69
N GLY A 115 -19.41 -18.55 -5.09
CA GLY A 115 -19.53 -17.23 -5.66
C GLY A 115 -20.29 -16.26 -4.76
N VAL A 116 -20.42 -15.03 -5.22
CA VAL A 116 -21.27 -14.02 -4.60
C VAL A 116 -22.13 -13.37 -5.67
N VAL A 117 -23.44 -13.26 -5.42
CA VAL A 117 -24.38 -12.57 -6.29
C VAL A 117 -24.88 -11.32 -5.56
N THR A 118 -24.77 -10.17 -6.22
CA THR A 118 -25.24 -8.87 -5.70
C THR A 118 -26.55 -8.45 -6.35
N VAL A 119 -27.27 -7.50 -5.74
CA VAL A 119 -28.44 -6.86 -6.34
C VAL A 119 -28.09 -6.26 -7.72
N ASP A 120 -26.90 -5.66 -7.85
CA ASP A 120 -26.43 -5.11 -9.13
C ASP A 120 -26.29 -6.19 -10.22
N ALA A 121 -25.76 -7.37 -9.87
CA ALA A 121 -25.68 -8.50 -10.80
C ALA A 121 -27.06 -8.98 -11.28
N LEU A 122 -28.05 -9.01 -10.37
CA LEU A 122 -29.45 -9.33 -10.74
C LEU A 122 -30.06 -8.26 -11.66
N LEU A 123 -29.81 -6.97 -11.37
CA LEU A 123 -30.31 -5.87 -12.21
C LEU A 123 -29.66 -5.87 -13.59
N ARG A 124 -28.36 -6.14 -13.70
CA ARG A 124 -27.70 -6.30 -15.02
C ARG A 124 -28.28 -7.45 -15.78
N TRP A 125 -28.45 -8.60 -15.15
CA TRP A 125 -29.07 -9.75 -15.79
C TRP A 125 -30.46 -9.42 -16.35
N ILE A 126 -31.28 -8.64 -15.61
CA ILE A 126 -32.60 -8.18 -16.09
C ILE A 126 -32.44 -7.23 -17.28
N ALA A 127 -31.50 -6.29 -17.20
CA ALA A 127 -31.25 -5.27 -18.24
C ALA A 127 -30.75 -5.90 -19.55
N ASP A 128 -29.97 -6.97 -19.47
CA ASP A 128 -29.46 -7.74 -20.61
C ASP A 128 -30.48 -8.68 -21.24
N GLY A 129 -31.77 -8.49 -20.92
CA GLY A 129 -32.90 -9.24 -21.49
C GLY A 129 -33.39 -10.37 -20.60
N GLY A 130 -32.73 -10.61 -19.45
CA GLY A 130 -33.14 -11.65 -18.49
C GLY A 130 -33.22 -13.04 -19.11
N GLY A 131 -33.84 -13.96 -18.40
CA GLY A 131 -34.09 -15.31 -18.84
C GLY A 131 -35.17 -15.95 -17.96
N ASP A 132 -35.21 -17.26 -17.96
CA ASP A 132 -36.08 -17.98 -17.05
C ASP A 132 -35.63 -17.80 -15.60
N VAL A 133 -36.45 -17.14 -14.80
CA VAL A 133 -36.18 -16.85 -13.37
C VAL A 133 -36.11 -18.10 -12.48
N HIS A 134 -36.53 -19.25 -13.02
CA HIS A 134 -36.45 -20.55 -12.36
C HIS A 134 -35.09 -21.25 -12.58
N GLN A 135 -34.23 -20.71 -13.41
CA GLN A 135 -32.87 -21.22 -13.57
C GLN A 135 -32.05 -21.04 -12.29
N SER A 136 -30.99 -21.88 -12.16
CA SER A 136 -30.05 -21.83 -11.05
C SER A 136 -29.35 -20.48 -10.96
N ILE A 137 -29.19 -19.96 -9.74
CA ILE A 137 -28.44 -18.74 -9.42
C ILE A 137 -26.94 -18.84 -9.82
N GLU A 138 -26.42 -20.05 -9.94
CA GLU A 138 -25.03 -20.30 -10.35
C GLU A 138 -24.69 -19.65 -11.70
N ARG A 139 -25.66 -19.46 -12.59
CA ARG A 139 -25.49 -18.78 -13.88
C ARG A 139 -25.10 -17.31 -13.74
N LEU A 140 -25.40 -16.68 -12.60
CA LEU A 140 -25.03 -15.31 -12.30
C LEU A 140 -23.65 -15.21 -11.60
N VAL A 141 -23.05 -16.33 -11.25
CA VAL A 141 -21.71 -16.40 -10.70
C VAL A 141 -20.71 -16.41 -11.85
N THR A 142 -20.11 -15.26 -12.14
CA THR A 142 -19.20 -15.08 -13.29
C THR A 142 -17.73 -15.29 -12.93
N ALA A 143 -17.39 -15.28 -11.64
CA ALA A 143 -16.01 -15.43 -11.14
C ALA A 143 -15.99 -16.07 -9.74
N ALA A 144 -14.82 -16.60 -9.36
CA ALA A 144 -14.58 -17.01 -7.99
C ALA A 144 -14.82 -15.85 -7.02
N PRO A 145 -15.34 -16.11 -5.80
CA PRO A 145 -15.61 -15.05 -4.84
C PRO A 145 -14.30 -14.40 -4.39
N VAL A 146 -14.33 -13.09 -4.20
CA VAL A 146 -13.27 -12.40 -3.44
C VAL A 146 -13.35 -12.94 -2.01
N ALA A 147 -12.28 -13.49 -1.50
CA ALA A 147 -12.25 -14.10 -0.18
C ALA A 147 -11.11 -13.53 0.69
N VAL A 148 -11.38 -13.46 1.99
CA VAL A 148 -10.40 -13.05 3.01
C VAL A 148 -10.51 -13.95 4.25
N ALA A 149 -9.43 -14.06 5.00
CA ALA A 149 -9.40 -14.79 6.26
C ALA A 149 -10.09 -14.01 7.39
N PRO A 150 -10.52 -14.66 8.48
CA PRO A 150 -11.24 -14.00 9.59
C PRO A 150 -10.39 -12.98 10.35
N ASP A 151 -9.09 -13.16 10.34
CA ASP A 151 -8.08 -12.28 10.94
C ASP A 151 -7.60 -11.16 10.00
N ALA A 152 -8.12 -11.13 8.76
CA ALA A 152 -7.89 -10.01 7.87
C ALA A 152 -8.41 -8.71 8.49
N SER A 153 -7.66 -7.63 8.27
CA SER A 153 -8.11 -6.32 8.68
C SER A 153 -9.28 -5.84 7.79
N VAL A 154 -10.05 -4.92 8.31
CA VAL A 154 -11.10 -4.27 7.50
C VAL A 154 -10.49 -3.52 6.32
N ALA A 155 -9.28 -3.00 6.47
CA ALA A 155 -8.53 -2.38 5.38
C ALA A 155 -8.23 -3.38 4.24
N ASP A 156 -7.78 -4.59 4.57
CA ASP A 156 -7.53 -5.65 3.58
C ASP A 156 -8.82 -6.00 2.82
N ALA A 157 -9.96 -6.05 3.52
CA ALA A 157 -11.26 -6.30 2.91
C ALA A 157 -11.64 -5.21 1.88
N VAL A 158 -11.48 -3.93 2.25
CA VAL A 158 -11.74 -2.81 1.33
C VAL A 158 -10.84 -2.91 0.10
N LEU A 159 -9.54 -3.16 0.30
CA LEU A 159 -8.57 -3.28 -0.78
C LEU A 159 -8.89 -4.46 -1.72
N ALA A 160 -9.24 -5.62 -1.15
CA ALA A 160 -9.61 -6.80 -1.93
C ALA A 160 -10.87 -6.55 -2.77
N MET A 161 -11.89 -5.90 -2.20
CA MET A 161 -13.11 -5.54 -2.91
C MET A 161 -12.85 -4.55 -4.03
N GLU A 162 -12.10 -3.49 -3.77
CA GLU A 162 -11.77 -2.47 -4.77
C GLU A 162 -10.90 -3.02 -5.90
N ALA A 163 -9.88 -3.82 -5.58
CA ALA A 163 -9.00 -4.44 -6.57
C ALA A 163 -9.79 -5.36 -7.54
N ALA A 164 -10.79 -6.05 -7.03
CA ALA A 164 -11.64 -6.94 -7.81
C ALA A 164 -12.86 -6.24 -8.43
N GLY A 165 -13.14 -4.98 -8.08
CA GLY A 165 -14.39 -4.30 -8.45
C GLY A 165 -15.63 -4.98 -7.87
N ALA A 166 -15.50 -5.67 -6.72
CA ALA A 166 -16.55 -6.48 -6.12
C ALA A 166 -17.37 -5.66 -5.12
N GLY A 167 -18.70 -5.80 -5.16
CA GLY A 167 -19.64 -5.17 -4.21
C GLY A 167 -19.76 -5.90 -2.87
N ALA A 168 -19.24 -7.11 -2.78
CA ALA A 168 -19.21 -7.92 -1.57
C ALA A 168 -18.07 -8.95 -1.63
N LEU A 169 -17.61 -9.41 -0.48
CA LEU A 169 -16.61 -10.47 -0.33
C LEU A 169 -17.06 -11.55 0.65
N ALA A 170 -16.51 -12.75 0.50
CA ALA A 170 -16.69 -13.87 1.40
C ALA A 170 -15.58 -13.88 2.47
N MET A 171 -15.94 -13.92 3.73
CA MET A 171 -14.99 -14.28 4.80
C MET A 171 -15.03 -15.81 4.94
N THR A 172 -13.91 -16.45 4.66
CA THR A 172 -13.78 -17.92 4.70
C THR A 172 -12.82 -18.36 5.78
N THR A 173 -12.86 -19.62 6.18
CA THR A 173 -12.05 -20.15 7.29
C THR A 173 -10.54 -19.99 7.09
N ASP A 174 -10.08 -19.98 5.84
CA ASP A 174 -8.68 -19.99 5.44
C ASP A 174 -8.28 -18.84 4.49
N GLY A 175 -9.25 -17.95 4.21
CA GLY A 175 -9.06 -16.85 3.25
C GLY A 175 -9.06 -17.29 1.78
N ALA A 176 -9.20 -18.59 1.51
CA ALA A 176 -9.26 -19.09 0.15
C ALA A 176 -10.67 -18.94 -0.45
N PRO A 177 -10.81 -18.66 -1.76
CA PRO A 177 -12.11 -18.58 -2.43
C PRO A 177 -12.99 -19.82 -2.27
N SER A 178 -12.38 -21.01 -2.14
CA SER A 178 -13.06 -22.29 -1.92
C SER A 178 -13.19 -22.69 -0.45
N GLY A 179 -12.78 -21.81 0.47
CA GLY A 179 -12.89 -22.04 1.90
C GLY A 179 -14.34 -22.10 2.40
N ARG A 180 -14.55 -22.65 3.60
CA ARG A 180 -15.88 -22.68 4.21
C ARG A 180 -16.30 -21.26 4.58
N LEU A 181 -17.50 -20.86 4.14
CA LEU A 181 -18.05 -19.55 4.39
C LEU A 181 -18.30 -19.32 5.90
N GLN A 182 -17.78 -18.24 6.44
CA GLN A 182 -18.06 -17.77 7.80
C GLN A 182 -18.95 -16.54 7.80
N ALA A 183 -18.73 -15.62 6.86
CA ALA A 183 -19.52 -14.41 6.73
C ALA A 183 -19.51 -13.88 5.30
N LEU A 184 -20.48 -13.03 5.01
CA LEU A 184 -20.53 -12.20 3.80
C LEU A 184 -20.41 -10.74 4.23
N VAL A 185 -19.50 -10.01 3.63
CA VAL A 185 -19.23 -8.60 3.93
C VAL A 185 -19.51 -7.77 2.70
N THR A 186 -20.40 -6.79 2.82
CA THR A 186 -20.78 -5.90 1.74
C THR A 186 -20.07 -4.54 1.86
N ALA A 187 -20.02 -3.79 0.76
CA ALA A 187 -19.54 -2.41 0.78
C ALA A 187 -20.33 -1.54 1.76
N GLY A 188 -21.65 -1.81 1.91
CA GLY A 188 -22.52 -1.14 2.88
C GLY A 188 -22.14 -1.45 4.35
N ASP A 189 -21.70 -2.69 4.64
CA ASP A 189 -21.22 -3.05 5.99
C ASP A 189 -19.94 -2.31 6.32
N LEU A 190 -18.99 -2.26 5.40
CA LEU A 190 -17.73 -1.53 5.56
C LEU A 190 -17.98 -0.02 5.67
N GLY A 191 -18.87 0.55 4.85
CA GLY A 191 -19.22 1.97 4.89
C GLY A 191 -19.83 2.43 6.23
N ARG A 192 -20.59 1.56 6.91
CA ARG A 192 -21.13 1.84 8.24
C ARG A 192 -20.06 1.97 9.33
N LEU A 193 -18.92 1.35 9.13
CA LEU A 193 -17.82 1.32 10.11
C LEU A 193 -16.86 2.50 9.96
N PHE A 194 -16.57 2.88 8.72
CA PHE A 194 -15.60 3.95 8.42
C PHE A 194 -16.24 5.34 8.33
N GLY A 195 -17.56 5.43 8.50
CA GLY A 195 -18.25 6.54 7.89
C GLY A 195 -18.07 6.43 6.36
N GLU A 196 -18.85 7.07 5.58
CA GLU A 196 -18.93 6.92 4.11
C GLU A 196 -17.64 7.31 3.34
N GLN A 197 -16.47 7.53 4.00
CA GLN A 197 -15.43 8.37 3.42
C GLN A 197 -14.54 7.72 2.35
N PRO A 198 -13.83 6.58 2.51
CA PRO A 198 -12.96 6.08 1.45
C PRO A 198 -13.72 5.50 0.24
N ALA A 199 -14.76 4.70 0.49
CA ALA A 199 -15.54 4.10 -0.59
C ALA A 199 -16.37 5.16 -1.36
N ALA A 200 -16.94 6.14 -0.64
CA ALA A 200 -17.65 7.27 -1.26
C ALA A 200 -16.69 8.15 -2.07
N LEU A 201 -15.46 8.33 -1.59
CA LEU A 201 -14.42 9.07 -2.30
C LEU A 201 -14.08 8.42 -3.65
N VAL A 202 -13.77 7.12 -3.65
CA VAL A 202 -13.44 6.38 -4.89
C VAL A 202 -14.65 6.35 -5.84
N ARG A 203 -15.86 6.17 -5.33
CA ARG A 203 -17.09 6.25 -6.14
C ARG A 203 -17.27 7.64 -6.74
N GLY A 204 -17.07 8.72 -5.95
CA GLY A 204 -17.12 10.09 -6.41
C GLY A 204 -16.13 10.36 -7.55
N ILE A 205 -14.90 9.84 -7.44
CA ILE A 205 -13.88 9.95 -8.48
C ILE A 205 -14.34 9.26 -9.77
N ARG A 206 -14.83 8.02 -9.69
CA ARG A 206 -15.29 7.26 -10.86
C ARG A 206 -16.46 7.92 -11.60
N THR A 207 -17.30 8.68 -10.89
CA THR A 207 -18.47 9.36 -11.46
C THR A 207 -18.25 10.84 -11.76
N ALA A 208 -17.06 11.39 -11.45
CA ALA A 208 -16.75 12.79 -11.69
C ALA A 208 -16.87 13.12 -13.19
N ALA A 209 -17.66 14.15 -13.53
CA ALA A 209 -17.87 14.57 -14.91
C ALA A 209 -16.83 15.59 -15.39
N ARG A 210 -16.05 16.18 -14.47
CA ARG A 210 -15.16 17.32 -14.74
C ARG A 210 -13.90 17.24 -13.86
N THR A 211 -12.81 17.83 -14.35
CA THR A 211 -11.50 17.85 -13.66
C THR A 211 -11.53 18.63 -12.34
N ASP A 212 -12.31 19.73 -12.26
CA ASP A 212 -12.45 20.48 -11.01
C ASP A 212 -13.05 19.64 -9.87
N HIS A 213 -13.98 18.75 -10.18
CA HIS A 213 -14.52 17.80 -9.21
C HIS A 213 -13.46 16.77 -8.77
N LEU A 214 -12.61 16.29 -9.70
CA LEU A 214 -11.47 15.42 -9.35
C LEU A 214 -10.47 16.10 -8.43
N ARG A 215 -10.20 17.40 -8.66
CA ARG A 215 -9.35 18.22 -7.79
C ARG A 215 -9.88 18.26 -6.35
N ASP A 216 -11.17 18.53 -6.19
CA ASP A 216 -11.79 18.61 -4.86
C ASP A 216 -11.76 17.25 -4.15
N LEU A 217 -11.94 16.15 -4.88
CA LEU A 217 -11.84 14.80 -4.35
C LEU A 217 -10.39 14.42 -3.98
N ASN A 218 -9.39 14.87 -4.77
CA ASN A 218 -7.97 14.70 -4.42
C ASN A 218 -7.60 15.44 -3.12
N ARG A 219 -8.09 16.67 -2.95
CA ARG A 219 -7.92 17.42 -1.68
C ARG A 219 -8.55 16.70 -0.49
N ARG A 220 -9.76 16.12 -0.67
CA ARG A 220 -10.43 15.32 0.37
C ARG A 220 -9.66 14.05 0.70
N ALA A 221 -9.08 13.38 -0.30
CA ALA A 221 -8.24 12.20 -0.09
C ALA A 221 -7.03 12.52 0.78
N ARG A 222 -6.35 13.64 0.51
CA ARG A 222 -5.21 14.11 1.33
C ARG A 222 -5.62 14.44 2.76
N ALA A 223 -6.74 15.14 2.95
CA ALA A 223 -7.24 15.45 4.28
C ALA A 223 -7.60 14.17 5.06
N LEU A 224 -8.27 13.23 4.41
CA LEU A 224 -8.60 11.93 4.99
C LEU A 224 -7.35 11.14 5.42
N THR A 225 -6.27 11.22 4.65
CA THR A 225 -5.02 10.56 4.98
C THR A 225 -4.42 11.07 6.29
N LEU A 226 -4.48 12.38 6.55
CA LEU A 226 -4.02 12.96 7.81
C LEU A 226 -4.77 12.42 9.03
N ASP A 227 -6.08 12.23 8.91
CA ASP A 227 -6.92 11.71 10.00
C ASP A 227 -6.54 10.28 10.41
N TYR A 228 -5.96 9.51 9.48
CA TYR A 228 -5.58 8.11 9.69
C TYR A 228 -4.08 7.88 9.86
N LEU A 229 -3.24 8.90 9.66
CA LEU A 229 -1.78 8.80 9.76
C LEU A 229 -1.32 8.86 11.23
N THR A 230 -1.78 7.93 12.04
CA THR A 230 -1.55 7.92 13.50
C THR A 230 -0.13 7.47 13.87
N ASP A 231 0.36 6.43 13.21
CA ASP A 231 1.67 5.82 13.47
C ASP A 231 2.20 5.06 12.24
N ALA A 232 3.38 4.47 12.36
CA ALA A 232 4.03 3.77 11.26
C ALA A 232 3.28 2.50 10.80
N SER A 233 2.44 1.89 11.64
CA SER A 233 1.64 0.72 11.25
C SER A 233 0.52 1.07 10.26
N ALA A 234 0.09 2.34 10.26
CA ALA A 234 -0.95 2.83 9.36
C ALA A 234 -0.47 2.99 7.91
N VAL A 235 0.85 3.03 7.69
CA VAL A 235 1.40 3.48 6.41
C VAL A 235 1.08 2.56 5.23
N GLU A 236 1.04 1.25 5.43
CA GLU A 236 0.73 0.29 4.36
C GLU A 236 -0.70 0.48 3.84
N TRP A 237 -1.63 0.60 4.77
CA TRP A 237 -3.02 0.87 4.41
C TRP A 237 -3.18 2.23 3.71
N LEU A 238 -2.53 3.27 4.23
CA LEU A 238 -2.58 4.61 3.64
C LEU A 238 -1.96 4.67 2.25
N ALA A 239 -0.82 3.99 2.04
CA ALA A 239 -0.20 3.87 0.73
C ALA A 239 -1.11 3.12 -0.25
N SER A 240 -1.79 2.07 0.21
CA SER A 240 -2.76 1.33 -0.59
C SER A 240 -3.99 2.18 -0.93
N LEU A 241 -4.50 2.97 0.01
CA LEU A 241 -5.60 3.91 -0.24
C LEU A 241 -5.19 5.00 -1.22
N ALA A 242 -4.00 5.60 -1.04
CA ALA A 242 -3.45 6.58 -1.98
C ALA A 242 -3.34 6.00 -3.38
N HIS A 243 -2.79 4.78 -3.50
CA HIS A 243 -2.71 4.08 -4.78
C HIS A 243 -4.07 3.88 -5.45
N LEU A 244 -5.11 3.46 -4.71
CA LEU A 244 -6.47 3.31 -5.24
C LEU A 244 -7.06 4.65 -5.73
N VAL A 245 -6.84 5.73 -4.98
CA VAL A 245 -7.26 7.08 -5.37
C VAL A 245 -6.54 7.52 -6.64
N ASP A 246 -5.22 7.33 -6.71
CA ASP A 246 -4.41 7.69 -7.88
C ASP A 246 -4.84 6.91 -9.12
N VAL A 247 -5.04 5.60 -9.00
CA VAL A 247 -5.56 4.76 -10.09
C VAL A 247 -6.93 5.23 -10.55
N ALA A 248 -7.84 5.51 -9.61
CA ALA A 248 -9.19 5.97 -9.94
C ALA A 248 -9.17 7.33 -10.67
N ILE A 249 -8.35 8.29 -10.19
CA ILE A 249 -8.22 9.61 -10.81
C ILE A 249 -7.62 9.49 -12.21
N VAL A 250 -6.51 8.77 -12.38
CA VAL A 250 -5.87 8.64 -13.70
C VAL A 250 -6.79 7.93 -14.69
N ARG A 251 -7.45 6.84 -14.29
CA ARG A 251 -8.44 6.17 -15.13
C ARG A 251 -9.57 7.11 -15.55
N ARG A 252 -10.10 7.90 -14.58
CA ARG A 252 -11.17 8.84 -14.88
C ARG A 252 -10.71 9.96 -15.81
N ILE A 253 -9.48 10.45 -15.67
CA ILE A 253 -8.88 11.41 -16.59
C ILE A 253 -8.79 10.81 -18.01
N LEU A 254 -8.33 9.56 -18.14
CA LEU A 254 -8.28 8.85 -19.43
C LEU A 254 -9.67 8.76 -20.08
N GLU A 255 -10.69 8.35 -19.33
CA GLU A 255 -12.08 8.33 -19.82
C GLU A 255 -12.58 9.72 -20.25
N LEU A 256 -12.29 10.77 -19.47
CA LEU A 256 -12.70 12.13 -19.77
C LEU A 256 -11.93 12.75 -20.94
N THR A 257 -10.80 12.22 -21.35
CA THR A 257 -10.11 12.64 -22.58
C THR A 257 -10.85 12.23 -23.85
N GLY A 258 -11.81 11.29 -23.74
CA GLY A 258 -12.65 10.84 -24.87
C GLY A 258 -11.88 10.13 -25.97
N ALA A 259 -10.62 9.77 -25.74
CA ALA A 259 -9.76 9.13 -26.72
C ALA A 259 -9.85 7.60 -26.62
N ASP A 260 -9.81 6.94 -27.78
CA ASP A 260 -9.35 5.57 -27.83
C ASP A 260 -7.90 5.57 -27.34
N VAL A 261 -7.68 5.03 -26.12
CA VAL A 261 -6.40 5.13 -25.41
C VAL A 261 -5.59 3.87 -25.72
N PRO A 262 -4.65 3.93 -26.68
CA PRO A 262 -3.92 2.74 -27.10
C PRO A 262 -2.91 2.30 -26.02
N GLY A 263 -2.65 1.00 -25.98
CA GLY A 263 -1.57 0.41 -25.21
C GLY A 263 -1.91 0.04 -23.78
N CYS A 264 -0.87 -0.26 -23.02
CA CYS A 264 -0.92 -0.54 -21.58
C CYS A 264 -0.35 0.65 -20.81
N TRP A 265 -1.19 1.29 -20.01
CA TRP A 265 -0.79 2.38 -19.13
C TRP A 265 -0.38 1.80 -17.79
N CYS A 266 0.80 2.16 -17.35
CA CYS A 266 1.38 1.68 -16.10
C CYS A 266 1.79 2.84 -15.21
N PHE A 267 1.65 2.65 -13.90
CA PHE A 267 2.42 3.40 -12.93
C PHE A 267 3.84 2.86 -12.85
N SER A 268 4.81 3.74 -12.60
CA SER A 268 6.20 3.39 -12.34
C SER A 268 6.68 3.95 -10.99
N GLY A 269 7.86 3.55 -10.54
CA GLY A 269 8.46 4.03 -9.31
C GLY A 269 7.59 3.78 -8.07
N ALA A 270 7.45 4.78 -7.21
CA ALA A 270 6.65 4.69 -5.98
C ALA A 270 5.19 4.31 -6.26
N ALA A 271 4.57 4.88 -7.30
CA ALA A 271 3.22 4.53 -7.72
C ALA A 271 3.11 3.09 -8.22
N GLY A 272 4.11 2.60 -8.95
CA GLY A 272 4.19 1.20 -9.40
C GLY A 272 4.32 0.21 -8.24
N ARG A 273 5.00 0.59 -7.16
CA ARG A 273 5.10 -0.21 -5.93
C ARG A 273 3.88 -0.09 -5.01
N ALA A 274 2.93 0.81 -5.34
CA ALA A 274 1.83 1.23 -4.46
C ALA A 274 2.33 1.81 -3.11
N GLU A 275 3.38 2.62 -3.18
CA GLU A 275 4.04 3.29 -2.05
C GLU A 275 4.06 4.82 -2.23
N SER A 276 3.20 5.35 -3.11
CA SER A 276 3.09 6.79 -3.37
C SER A 276 2.65 7.54 -2.12
N MET A 277 3.17 8.76 -1.99
CA MET A 277 2.65 9.70 -1.01
C MET A 277 1.33 10.30 -1.50
N PRO A 278 0.33 10.42 -0.62
CA PRO A 278 -0.96 10.98 -0.99
C PRO A 278 -0.85 12.37 -1.62
N GLY A 279 -1.40 12.50 -2.82
CA GLY A 279 -1.41 13.76 -3.57
C GLY A 279 -0.10 14.10 -4.30
N VAL A 280 0.91 13.24 -4.30
CA VAL A 280 2.08 13.34 -5.19
C VAL A 280 1.70 12.76 -6.56
N ALA A 281 2.09 13.42 -7.64
CA ALA A 281 1.77 12.98 -8.98
C ALA A 281 2.37 11.59 -9.26
N PRO A 282 1.56 10.62 -9.70
CA PRO A 282 2.09 9.30 -10.02
C PRO A 282 2.93 9.37 -11.30
N SER A 283 4.08 8.71 -11.29
CA SER A 283 4.90 8.51 -12.49
C SER A 283 4.23 7.50 -13.41
N LEU A 284 4.22 7.82 -14.72
CA LEU A 284 3.56 7.03 -15.76
C LEU A 284 4.59 6.38 -16.69
N MET A 285 4.24 5.24 -17.26
CA MET A 285 4.89 4.60 -18.39
C MET A 285 3.82 4.00 -19.30
N VAL A 286 3.96 4.16 -20.61
CA VAL A 286 3.00 3.62 -21.59
C VAL A 286 3.72 2.67 -22.54
N ILE A 287 3.15 1.48 -22.68
CA ILE A 287 3.62 0.46 -23.62
C ILE A 287 2.59 0.37 -24.74
N THR A 288 2.98 0.64 -25.97
CA THR A 288 2.10 0.55 -27.13
C THR A 288 2.43 -0.65 -27.99
N GLU A 289 1.49 -1.05 -28.83
CA GLU A 289 1.67 -2.17 -29.74
C GLU A 289 2.66 -1.84 -30.84
N ASP A 290 2.57 -0.62 -31.41
CA ASP A 290 3.39 -0.16 -32.53
C ASP A 290 3.66 1.36 -32.47
N GLU A 291 4.41 1.87 -33.43
CA GLU A 291 4.79 3.29 -33.53
C GLU A 291 3.58 4.20 -33.86
N ALA A 292 2.58 3.71 -34.57
CA ALA A 292 1.37 4.47 -34.88
C ALA A 292 0.52 4.67 -33.60
N ALA A 293 0.40 3.65 -32.78
CA ALA A 293 -0.21 3.72 -31.46
C ALA A 293 0.61 4.60 -30.50
N ARG A 294 1.94 4.56 -30.57
CA ARG A 294 2.84 5.43 -29.80
C ARG A 294 2.58 6.91 -30.07
N ALA A 295 2.51 7.32 -31.32
CA ALA A 295 2.24 8.73 -31.66
C ALA A 295 0.94 9.25 -31.03
N LYS A 296 -0.14 8.44 -31.06
CA LYS A 296 -1.41 8.76 -30.41
C LYS A 296 -1.27 8.80 -28.88
N ALA A 297 -0.54 7.84 -28.30
CA ALA A 297 -0.35 7.77 -26.84
C ALA A 297 0.43 8.97 -26.31
N VAL A 298 1.40 9.50 -27.04
CA VAL A 298 2.14 10.73 -26.66
C VAL A 298 1.19 11.92 -26.52
N ASP A 299 0.28 12.11 -27.50
CA ASP A 299 -0.71 13.18 -27.44
C ASP A 299 -1.70 13.03 -26.27
N VAL A 300 -2.12 11.79 -25.99
CA VAL A 300 -2.97 11.50 -24.83
C VAL A 300 -2.22 11.78 -23.53
N CYS A 301 -0.95 11.37 -23.44
CA CYS A 301 -0.10 11.61 -22.27
C CYS A 301 0.00 13.10 -21.93
N ALA A 302 0.23 13.96 -22.91
CA ALA A 302 0.30 15.40 -22.69
C ALA A 302 -1.00 15.92 -22.03
N ARG A 303 -2.15 15.52 -22.57
CA ARG A 303 -3.47 15.89 -21.99
C ARG A 303 -3.69 15.35 -20.58
N VAL A 304 -3.25 14.11 -20.31
CA VAL A 304 -3.35 13.50 -18.97
C VAL A 304 -2.51 14.27 -17.97
N LEU A 305 -1.28 14.63 -18.32
CA LEU A 305 -0.39 15.41 -17.45
C LEU A 305 -0.96 16.79 -17.13
N ASP A 306 -1.54 17.48 -18.11
CA ASP A 306 -2.18 18.78 -17.90
C ASP A 306 -3.35 18.65 -16.91
N ARG A 307 -4.20 17.64 -17.06
CA ARG A 307 -5.31 17.39 -16.14
C ARG A 307 -4.86 16.96 -14.74
N LEU A 308 -3.74 16.24 -14.61
CA LEU A 308 -3.15 15.94 -13.30
C LEU A 308 -2.69 17.21 -12.60
N ARG A 309 -2.08 18.15 -13.33
CA ARG A 309 -1.73 19.48 -12.78
C ARG A 309 -2.99 20.26 -12.33
N GLU A 310 -4.05 20.23 -13.13
CA GLU A 310 -5.35 20.84 -12.75
C GLU A 310 -5.95 20.20 -11.49
N CYS A 311 -5.69 18.91 -11.25
CA CYS A 311 -6.09 18.19 -10.03
C CYS A 311 -5.21 18.51 -8.81
N GLU A 312 -4.24 19.42 -8.94
CA GLU A 312 -3.32 19.86 -7.86
C GLU A 312 -2.50 18.72 -7.24
N PHE A 313 -2.07 17.80 -8.07
CA PHE A 313 -1.04 16.86 -7.63
C PHE A 313 0.29 17.60 -7.42
N ILE A 314 0.97 17.27 -6.36
CA ILE A 314 2.34 17.74 -6.08
C ILE A 314 3.26 17.10 -7.12
N PRO A 315 4.05 17.87 -7.88
CA PRO A 315 4.96 17.29 -8.86
C PRO A 315 5.96 16.33 -8.17
N GLU A 316 6.18 15.18 -8.77
CA GLU A 316 7.31 14.34 -8.40
C GLU A 316 8.61 15.01 -8.90
N ILE A 317 9.62 15.07 -8.04
CA ILE A 317 10.80 15.89 -8.31
C ILE A 317 11.78 15.20 -9.25
N ASP A 318 11.78 13.85 -9.32
CA ASP A 318 12.79 13.12 -10.09
C ASP A 318 12.35 11.66 -10.44
N PRO A 319 12.53 11.21 -11.67
CA PRO A 319 12.80 11.99 -12.88
C PRO A 319 11.54 12.64 -13.44
N ALA A 320 11.67 13.83 -14.01
CA ALA A 320 10.56 14.49 -14.70
C ALA A 320 10.01 13.58 -15.80
N PHE A 321 8.68 13.41 -15.87
CA PHE A 321 8.06 12.62 -16.91
C PHE A 321 8.27 13.29 -18.27
N ASP A 322 8.96 12.58 -19.17
CA ASP A 322 9.14 12.96 -20.57
C ASP A 322 8.35 11.98 -21.45
N PRO A 323 7.28 12.41 -22.14
CA PRO A 323 6.54 11.55 -23.06
C PRO A 323 7.40 10.90 -24.12
N ALA A 324 8.46 11.58 -24.59
CA ALA A 324 9.37 11.04 -25.59
C ALA A 324 10.16 9.81 -25.07
N PHE A 325 10.42 9.78 -23.77
CA PHE A 325 11.14 8.69 -23.12
C PHE A 325 10.20 7.62 -22.52
N HIS A 326 9.07 8.04 -21.91
CA HIS A 326 8.20 7.15 -21.14
C HIS A 326 7.06 6.53 -21.96
N VAL A 327 6.94 6.86 -23.26
CA VAL A 327 5.96 6.27 -24.18
C VAL A 327 6.72 5.61 -25.33
N ALA A 328 6.65 4.29 -25.42
CA ALA A 328 7.32 3.54 -26.49
C ALA A 328 6.54 2.27 -26.86
N CYS A 329 6.79 1.71 -28.03
CA CYS A 329 6.25 0.41 -28.40
C CYS A 329 6.95 -0.73 -27.62
N VAL A 330 6.30 -1.89 -27.61
CA VAL A 330 6.79 -3.04 -26.82
C VAL A 330 8.18 -3.47 -27.21
N GLU A 331 8.52 -3.47 -28.51
CA GLU A 331 9.84 -3.83 -29.02
C GLU A 331 10.92 -2.85 -28.54
N GLU A 332 10.63 -1.55 -28.56
CA GLU A 332 11.56 -0.54 -28.08
C GLU A 332 11.79 -0.67 -26.57
N TRP A 333 10.73 -0.90 -25.79
CA TRP A 333 10.88 -1.17 -24.36
C TRP A 333 11.69 -2.43 -24.09
N GLN A 334 11.43 -3.52 -24.81
CA GLN A 334 12.22 -4.75 -24.69
C GLN A 334 13.70 -4.51 -25.01
N SER A 335 13.99 -3.73 -26.06
CA SER A 335 15.35 -3.37 -26.42
C SER A 335 16.05 -2.56 -25.33
N ARG A 336 15.36 -1.54 -24.77
CA ARG A 336 15.89 -0.70 -23.70
C ARG A 336 16.18 -1.52 -22.44
N PHE A 337 15.24 -2.37 -21.99
CA PHE A 337 15.44 -3.21 -20.81
C PHE A 337 16.55 -4.24 -21.00
N ARG A 338 16.65 -4.88 -22.17
CA ARG A 338 17.80 -5.75 -22.49
C ARG A 338 19.12 -4.99 -22.42
N GLY A 339 19.19 -3.79 -23.00
CA GLY A 339 20.39 -2.96 -22.94
C GLY A 339 20.79 -2.59 -21.53
N TRP A 340 19.84 -2.17 -20.67
CA TRP A 340 20.11 -1.82 -19.27
C TRP A 340 20.57 -3.02 -18.43
N ILE A 341 20.07 -4.21 -18.74
CA ILE A 341 20.42 -5.43 -17.98
C ILE A 341 21.76 -5.99 -18.45
N GLN A 342 22.04 -6.00 -19.77
CA GLN A 342 23.24 -6.60 -20.33
C GLN A 342 24.48 -5.70 -20.24
N ASP A 343 24.28 -4.38 -20.27
CA ASP A 343 25.34 -3.37 -20.15
C ASP A 343 24.92 -2.25 -19.18
N PRO A 344 24.89 -2.52 -17.87
CA PRO A 344 24.39 -1.59 -16.88
C PRO A 344 25.33 -0.41 -16.66
N VAL A 345 25.11 0.67 -17.39
CA VAL A 345 25.82 1.95 -17.18
C VAL A 345 25.14 2.71 -16.02
N ARG A 346 25.91 3.05 -14.98
CA ARG A 346 25.42 3.64 -13.74
C ARG A 346 24.47 4.83 -13.95
N GLN A 347 24.78 5.75 -14.85
CA GLN A 347 23.91 6.91 -15.11
C GLN A 347 22.58 6.51 -15.75
N GLN A 348 22.57 5.52 -16.65
CA GLN A 348 21.36 5.00 -17.27
C GLN A 348 20.54 4.20 -16.26
N MET A 349 21.18 3.43 -15.39
CA MET A 349 20.52 2.67 -14.33
C MET A 349 19.83 3.58 -13.32
N TYR A 350 20.40 4.74 -12.99
CA TYR A 350 19.76 5.72 -12.13
C TYR A 350 18.41 6.19 -12.70
N LEU A 351 18.34 6.44 -14.00
CA LEU A 351 17.09 6.83 -14.68
C LEU A 351 16.14 5.64 -14.88
N ALA A 352 16.68 4.45 -15.17
CA ALA A 352 15.90 3.26 -15.48
C ALA A 352 15.31 2.58 -14.22
N ARG A 353 15.91 2.75 -13.04
CA ARG A 353 15.53 1.98 -11.82
C ARG A 353 14.05 2.07 -11.48
N THR A 354 13.42 3.23 -11.66
CA THR A 354 11.99 3.40 -11.38
C THR A 354 11.10 2.65 -12.36
N LEU A 355 11.61 2.39 -13.59
CA LEU A 355 10.91 1.65 -14.63
C LEU A 355 10.91 0.13 -14.41
N PHE A 356 11.67 -0.38 -13.44
CA PHE A 356 11.55 -1.76 -12.98
C PHE A 356 10.41 -1.95 -11.94
N ASP A 357 9.73 -0.88 -11.57
CA ASP A 357 8.61 -0.90 -10.63
C ASP A 357 7.31 -0.60 -11.37
N LEU A 358 6.87 -1.49 -12.25
CA LEU A 358 5.69 -1.27 -13.09
C LEU A 358 4.44 -1.95 -12.52
N ARG A 359 3.31 -1.23 -12.61
CA ARG A 359 1.98 -1.75 -12.28
C ARG A 359 0.97 -1.26 -13.30
N PRO A 360 0.23 -2.18 -13.98
CA PRO A 360 -0.74 -1.78 -14.99
C PRO A 360 -1.97 -1.14 -14.35
N ILE A 361 -2.44 -0.03 -14.94
CA ILE A 361 -3.61 0.70 -14.47
C ILE A 361 -4.74 0.76 -15.50
N HIS A 362 -4.44 0.72 -16.81
CA HIS A 362 -5.44 0.79 -17.88
C HIS A 362 -4.90 0.15 -19.17
N GLY A 363 -5.81 -0.36 -20.02
CA GLY A 363 -5.48 -0.87 -21.35
C GLY A 363 -5.04 -2.34 -21.39
N ASP A 364 -4.32 -2.73 -22.43
CA ASP A 364 -3.96 -4.12 -22.70
C ASP A 364 -2.78 -4.61 -21.86
N ARG A 365 -3.09 -5.39 -20.82
CA ARG A 365 -2.10 -5.97 -19.90
C ARG A 365 -1.14 -6.97 -20.58
N SER A 366 -1.50 -7.54 -21.73
CA SER A 366 -0.65 -8.51 -22.43
C SER A 366 0.68 -7.88 -22.86
N LEU A 367 0.69 -6.59 -23.20
CA LEU A 367 1.90 -5.84 -23.56
C LEU A 367 2.89 -5.77 -22.38
N LEU A 368 2.40 -5.53 -21.17
CA LEU A 368 3.24 -5.57 -19.96
C LEU A 368 3.74 -6.99 -19.67
N THR A 369 2.90 -8.00 -19.82
CA THR A 369 3.29 -9.41 -19.60
C THR A 369 4.41 -9.84 -20.57
N ASN A 370 4.36 -9.39 -21.83
CA ASN A 370 5.42 -9.63 -22.80
C ASN A 370 6.75 -8.96 -22.37
N LEU A 371 6.67 -7.73 -21.87
CA LEU A 371 7.84 -7.03 -21.33
C LEU A 371 8.41 -7.72 -20.09
N GLU A 372 7.55 -8.12 -19.13
CA GLU A 372 7.92 -8.85 -17.92
C GLU A 372 8.66 -10.18 -18.25
N THR A 373 8.14 -10.91 -19.22
CA THR A 373 8.77 -12.14 -19.71
C THR A 373 10.19 -11.85 -20.24
N THR A 374 10.36 -10.77 -21.02
CA THR A 374 11.66 -10.36 -21.53
C THR A 374 12.62 -9.98 -20.40
N ILE A 375 12.18 -9.19 -19.44
CA ILE A 375 13.00 -8.79 -18.29
C ILE A 375 13.44 -10.03 -17.50
N SER A 376 12.50 -10.90 -17.13
CA SER A 376 12.77 -12.10 -16.32
C SER A 376 13.71 -13.09 -17.03
N ALA A 377 13.65 -13.17 -18.37
CA ALA A 377 14.54 -14.00 -19.15
C ALA A 377 15.96 -13.39 -19.31
N THR A 378 16.08 -12.07 -19.21
CA THR A 378 17.36 -11.36 -19.42
C THR A 378 18.14 -11.19 -18.12
N VAL A 379 17.44 -11.05 -16.96
CA VAL A 379 18.06 -10.89 -15.65
C VAL A 379 18.90 -12.13 -15.31
N ASP A 380 20.19 -11.89 -15.07
CA ASP A 380 21.19 -12.88 -14.67
C ASP A 380 21.84 -12.50 -13.33
N ARG A 381 22.77 -13.35 -12.86
CA ARG A 381 23.50 -13.12 -11.61
C ARG A 381 24.41 -11.90 -11.67
N ASP A 382 25.02 -11.61 -12.83
CA ASP A 382 25.92 -10.48 -12.98
C ASP A 382 25.16 -9.17 -12.83
N PHE A 383 23.97 -9.06 -13.43
CA PHE A 383 23.10 -7.90 -13.25
C PHE A 383 22.67 -7.72 -11.78
N VAL A 384 22.30 -8.80 -11.09
CA VAL A 384 21.97 -8.76 -9.66
C VAL A 384 23.16 -8.27 -8.84
N HIS A 385 24.38 -8.69 -9.15
CA HIS A 385 25.60 -8.18 -8.52
C HIS A 385 25.81 -6.67 -8.72
N VAL A 386 25.58 -6.18 -9.95
CA VAL A 386 25.70 -4.74 -10.23
C VAL A 386 24.70 -3.95 -9.41
N LEU A 387 23.43 -4.39 -9.37
CA LEU A 387 22.39 -3.74 -8.57
C LEU A 387 22.71 -3.75 -7.07
N ALA A 388 23.23 -4.87 -6.54
CA ALA A 388 23.62 -4.97 -5.14
C ALA A 388 24.75 -4.00 -4.78
N ASN A 389 25.74 -3.84 -5.68
CA ASN A 389 26.81 -2.88 -5.48
C ASN A 389 26.31 -1.41 -5.56
N ASP A 390 25.36 -1.11 -6.45
CA ASP A 390 24.79 0.24 -6.57
C ASP A 390 24.01 0.66 -5.32
N CYS A 391 23.43 -0.28 -4.57
CA CYS A 391 22.76 0.02 -3.30
C CYS A 391 23.70 0.67 -2.28
N LEU A 392 25.01 0.38 -2.33
CA LEU A 392 26.01 0.93 -1.42
C LEU A 392 26.36 2.41 -1.70
N ALA A 393 25.87 2.98 -2.80
CA ALA A 393 26.15 4.37 -3.17
C ALA A 393 25.43 5.41 -2.29
N SER A 394 24.34 5.01 -1.62
CA SER A 394 23.53 5.90 -0.77
C SER A 394 23.50 5.36 0.65
N LEU A 395 24.23 6.00 1.55
CA LEU A 395 24.29 5.60 2.96
C LEU A 395 23.38 6.49 3.81
N PRO A 396 22.68 5.92 4.81
CA PRO A 396 21.93 6.72 5.78
C PRO A 396 22.87 7.55 6.64
N PRO A 397 22.37 8.66 7.24
CA PRO A 397 23.17 9.51 8.11
C PRO A 397 23.58 8.79 9.39
N LEU A 398 24.67 9.25 10.04
CA LEU A 398 25.14 8.65 11.28
C LEU A 398 24.19 8.92 12.45
N THR A 399 23.71 10.16 12.60
CA THR A 399 22.85 10.53 13.74
C THR A 399 22.27 11.93 13.60
N PHE A 400 21.37 12.26 14.52
CA PHE A 400 20.86 13.61 14.76
C PHE A 400 21.58 14.24 15.94
N TYR A 401 21.98 15.51 15.80
CA TYR A 401 22.51 16.32 16.88
C TYR A 401 21.72 17.64 16.95
N GLN A 402 20.92 17.81 18.00
CA GLN A 402 19.95 18.90 18.11
C GLN A 402 19.07 19.00 16.84
N ASP A 403 19.12 20.13 16.15
CA ASP A 403 18.33 20.40 14.94
C ASP A 403 19.13 20.21 13.64
N VAL A 404 20.22 19.45 13.70
CA VAL A 404 21.03 19.10 12.53
C VAL A 404 21.18 17.60 12.39
N VAL A 405 21.36 17.14 11.15
CA VAL A 405 21.73 15.78 10.80
C VAL A 405 23.23 15.72 10.56
N ILE A 406 23.87 14.67 11.04
CA ILE A 406 25.27 14.37 10.77
C ILE A 406 25.30 13.23 9.78
N ASP A 407 25.81 13.49 8.58
CA ASP A 407 25.90 12.51 7.50
C ASP A 407 27.02 11.47 7.73
N SER A 408 27.20 10.57 6.76
CA SER A 408 28.19 9.48 6.82
C SER A 408 29.64 9.96 6.81
N VAL A 409 29.91 11.20 6.37
CA VAL A 409 31.25 11.83 6.38
C VAL A 409 31.44 12.82 7.53
N GLY A 410 30.43 13.00 8.39
CA GLY A 410 30.49 13.86 9.58
C GLY A 410 30.06 15.30 9.32
N GLU A 411 29.53 15.66 8.14
CA GLU A 411 29.03 17.00 7.85
C GLU A 411 27.66 17.24 8.50
N ARG A 412 27.36 18.51 8.80
CA ARG A 412 26.14 18.92 9.49
C ARG A 412 25.17 19.56 8.49
N HIS A 413 23.95 19.06 8.46
CA HIS A 413 22.89 19.54 7.59
C HIS A 413 21.66 19.95 8.39
N THR A 414 21.02 21.05 8.04
CA THR A 414 19.76 21.54 8.64
C THR A 414 18.53 20.86 8.03
N THR A 415 18.69 20.17 6.91
CA THR A 415 17.68 19.35 6.25
C THR A 415 18.25 17.97 5.97
N PHE A 416 17.40 16.97 5.99
CA PHE A 416 17.75 15.59 5.70
C PHE A 416 16.98 15.11 4.47
N GLN A 417 17.71 14.60 3.48
CA GLN A 417 17.16 14.01 2.27
C GLN A 417 16.63 12.60 2.56
N LEU A 418 15.44 12.53 3.20
CA LEU A 418 14.84 11.28 3.68
C LEU A 418 14.68 10.24 2.56
N ALA A 419 14.22 10.69 1.39
CA ALA A 419 14.06 9.81 0.24
C ALA A 419 15.40 9.24 -0.21
N HIS A 420 16.40 10.09 -0.42
CA HIS A 420 17.70 9.67 -0.95
C HIS A 420 18.49 8.79 0.03
N SER A 421 18.52 9.18 1.31
CA SER A 421 19.42 8.55 2.29
C SER A 421 18.80 7.45 3.13
N ALA A 422 17.46 7.26 3.09
CA ALA A 422 16.80 6.21 3.85
C ALA A 422 15.82 5.38 3.01
N LEU A 423 14.94 6.03 2.23
CA LEU A 423 13.93 5.30 1.44
C LEU A 423 14.58 4.56 0.27
N ASN A 424 15.37 5.25 -0.56
CA ASN A 424 15.98 4.65 -1.74
C ASN A 424 16.85 3.42 -1.43
N PRO A 425 17.71 3.40 -0.40
CA PRO A 425 18.45 2.19 -0.02
C PRO A 425 17.54 1.00 0.25
N LEU A 426 16.44 1.18 0.97
CA LEU A 426 15.48 0.11 1.26
C LEU A 426 14.79 -0.39 -0.02
N VAL A 427 14.35 0.54 -0.87
CA VAL A 427 13.69 0.23 -2.14
C VAL A 427 14.63 -0.48 -3.10
N ASP A 428 15.87 -0.01 -3.22
CA ASP A 428 16.87 -0.58 -4.12
C ASP A 428 17.26 -2.00 -3.70
N VAL A 429 17.47 -2.24 -2.39
CA VAL A 429 17.69 -3.59 -1.88
C VAL A 429 16.46 -4.49 -2.12
N GLY A 430 15.26 -4.00 -1.87
CA GLY A 430 14.04 -4.75 -2.20
C GLY A 430 14.00 -5.13 -3.68
N ARG A 431 14.43 -4.23 -4.57
CA ARG A 431 14.50 -4.49 -6.03
C ARG A 431 15.55 -5.56 -6.36
N VAL A 432 16.71 -5.55 -5.70
CA VAL A 432 17.75 -6.58 -5.86
C VAL A 432 17.17 -7.98 -5.60
N PHE A 433 16.47 -8.17 -4.48
CA PHE A 433 15.88 -9.47 -4.13
C PHE A 433 14.69 -9.83 -5.01
N GLY A 434 13.89 -8.87 -5.46
CA GLY A 434 12.85 -9.09 -6.46
C GLY A 434 13.42 -9.60 -7.79
N MET A 435 14.53 -9.00 -8.25
CA MET A 435 15.23 -9.43 -9.46
C MET A 435 15.85 -10.83 -9.30
N ALA A 436 16.52 -11.08 -8.18
CA ALA A 436 17.11 -12.38 -7.87
C ALA A 436 16.07 -13.53 -7.87
N ALA A 437 14.85 -13.23 -7.40
CA ALA A 437 13.73 -14.18 -7.42
C ALA A 437 12.99 -14.24 -8.75
N LYS A 438 13.35 -13.40 -9.73
CA LYS A 438 12.60 -13.19 -10.99
C LYS A 438 11.13 -12.75 -10.78
N GLU A 439 10.82 -12.19 -9.63
CA GLU A 439 9.55 -11.57 -9.27
C GLU A 439 9.65 -10.04 -9.44
N VAL A 440 9.74 -9.59 -10.69
CA VAL A 440 10.25 -8.26 -11.04
C VAL A 440 9.22 -7.16 -10.87
N LEU A 441 7.98 -7.36 -11.34
CA LEU A 441 7.00 -6.29 -11.50
C LEU A 441 5.85 -6.36 -10.49
N GLY A 442 5.20 -5.21 -10.27
CA GLY A 442 3.93 -5.10 -9.53
C GLY A 442 4.00 -5.31 -8.01
N ARG A 443 5.20 -5.44 -7.43
CA ARG A 443 5.36 -5.70 -5.99
C ARG A 443 5.82 -4.48 -5.21
N SER A 444 5.28 -4.32 -4.00
CA SER A 444 5.78 -3.35 -3.03
C SER A 444 7.15 -3.78 -2.49
N THR A 445 7.87 -2.85 -1.90
CA THR A 445 9.15 -3.13 -1.25
C THR A 445 9.01 -4.14 -0.11
N LEU A 446 7.93 -4.05 0.69
CA LEU A 446 7.64 -5.03 1.74
C LEU A 446 7.43 -6.43 1.17
N ALA A 447 6.64 -6.57 0.09
CA ALA A 447 6.45 -7.86 -0.55
C ALA A 447 7.76 -8.44 -1.12
N ARG A 448 8.69 -7.58 -1.56
CA ARG A 448 10.03 -8.01 -2.00
C ARG A 448 10.91 -8.46 -0.82
N PHE A 449 10.79 -7.83 0.35
CA PHE A 449 11.44 -8.33 1.57
C PHE A 449 10.86 -9.67 2.03
N ASP A 450 9.55 -9.91 1.88
CA ASP A 450 8.97 -11.23 2.14
C ASP A 450 9.48 -12.29 1.16
N VAL A 451 9.75 -11.92 -0.10
CA VAL A 451 10.45 -12.80 -1.05
C VAL A 451 11.86 -13.11 -0.56
N ALA A 452 12.62 -12.08 -0.15
CA ALA A 452 13.97 -12.25 0.38
C ALA A 452 14.02 -13.17 1.61
N ARG A 453 13.06 -13.06 2.52
CA ARG A 453 12.91 -13.95 3.69
C ARG A 453 12.65 -15.41 3.32
N ARG A 454 11.92 -15.66 2.23
CA ARG A 454 11.72 -17.01 1.70
C ARG A 454 12.97 -17.58 1.04
N LEU A 455 13.75 -16.73 0.36
CA LEU A 455 15.01 -17.13 -0.29
C LEU A 455 16.13 -17.39 0.73
N LEU A 456 16.18 -16.62 1.80
CA LEU A 456 17.25 -16.60 2.81
C LEU A 456 16.62 -16.63 4.22
N PRO A 457 16.02 -17.76 4.64
CA PRO A 457 15.32 -17.84 5.93
C PRO A 457 16.25 -17.67 7.14
N GLU A 458 17.54 -17.92 7.02
CA GLU A 458 18.54 -17.67 8.04
C GLU A 458 18.75 -16.18 8.32
N GLU A 459 18.43 -15.31 7.38
CA GLU A 459 18.57 -13.84 7.48
C GLU A 459 17.23 -13.12 7.74
N ASP A 460 16.20 -13.85 8.18
CA ASP A 460 14.83 -13.33 8.40
C ASP A 460 14.81 -12.05 9.24
N LEU A 461 15.66 -11.96 10.28
CA LEU A 461 15.72 -10.80 11.16
C LEU A 461 16.12 -9.52 10.43
N ILE A 462 17.08 -9.57 9.50
CA ILE A 462 17.56 -8.41 8.75
C ILE A 462 16.41 -7.81 7.92
N PHE A 463 15.64 -8.67 7.25
CA PHE A 463 14.53 -8.23 6.41
C PHE A 463 13.31 -7.77 7.21
N ARG A 464 13.07 -8.30 8.41
CA ARG A 464 12.05 -7.76 9.33
C ARG A 464 12.42 -6.35 9.78
N GLU A 465 13.65 -6.14 10.26
CA GLU A 465 14.12 -4.83 10.67
C GLU A 465 14.10 -3.82 9.51
N ALA A 466 14.42 -4.26 8.29
CA ALA A 466 14.29 -3.45 7.08
C ALA A 466 12.82 -3.06 6.81
N SER A 467 11.89 -4.01 6.97
CA SER A 467 10.45 -3.76 6.81
C SER A 467 9.93 -2.75 7.82
N ASP A 468 10.33 -2.86 9.09
CA ASP A 468 9.95 -1.91 10.13
C ASP A 468 10.55 -0.52 9.87
N SER A 469 11.81 -0.48 9.39
CA SER A 469 12.47 0.76 9.00
C SER A 469 11.76 1.43 7.83
N LEU A 470 11.32 0.67 6.83
CA LEU A 470 10.56 1.18 5.69
C LEU A 470 9.24 1.83 6.14
N ARG A 471 8.51 1.18 7.06
CA ARG A 471 7.26 1.72 7.62
C ARG A 471 7.50 3.06 8.31
N VAL A 472 8.55 3.15 9.13
CA VAL A 472 8.91 4.40 9.83
C VAL A 472 9.29 5.50 8.84
N VAL A 473 10.09 5.19 7.82
CA VAL A 473 10.53 6.16 6.81
C VAL A 473 9.33 6.68 5.99
N LEU A 474 8.48 5.79 5.48
CA LEU A 474 7.28 6.15 4.73
C LEU A 474 6.29 6.96 5.58
N TRP A 475 6.12 6.60 6.86
CA TRP A 475 5.26 7.36 7.78
C TRP A 475 5.79 8.79 7.99
N GLN A 476 7.08 8.96 8.21
CA GLN A 476 7.68 10.29 8.38
C GLN A 476 7.57 11.11 7.08
N GLN A 477 7.80 10.48 5.92
CA GLN A 477 7.64 11.12 4.62
C GLN A 477 6.19 11.59 4.41
N ALA A 478 5.20 10.73 4.66
CA ALA A 478 3.78 11.07 4.52
C ALA A 478 3.39 12.22 5.45
N ARG A 479 3.77 12.14 6.74
CA ARG A 479 3.46 13.16 7.74
C ARG A 479 4.00 14.53 7.35
N VAL A 480 5.27 14.60 6.99
CA VAL A 480 5.90 15.86 6.58
C VAL A 480 5.33 16.35 5.26
N GLY A 481 5.23 15.48 4.27
CA GLY A 481 4.71 15.82 2.95
C GLY A 481 3.32 16.41 2.99
N ILE A 482 2.38 15.75 3.68
CA ILE A 482 0.99 16.24 3.78
C ILE A 482 0.92 17.54 4.59
N THR A 483 1.66 17.63 5.70
CA THR A 483 1.66 18.82 6.57
C THR A 483 2.23 20.05 5.86
N GLN A 484 3.27 19.87 5.04
CA GLN A 484 3.95 20.96 4.33
C GLN A 484 3.46 21.17 2.89
N GLY A 485 2.60 20.29 2.37
CA GLY A 485 2.18 20.33 0.96
C GLY A 485 3.33 20.00 -0.02
N THR A 486 4.25 19.13 0.37
CA THR A 486 5.40 18.69 -0.42
C THR A 486 5.39 17.18 -0.63
N SER A 487 6.40 16.64 -1.33
CA SER A 487 6.60 15.19 -1.45
C SER A 487 7.08 14.53 -0.14
N GLY A 488 7.47 15.32 0.87
CA GLY A 488 8.06 14.81 2.11
C GLY A 488 9.46 14.22 1.95
N SER A 489 10.08 14.38 0.78
CA SER A 489 11.41 13.84 0.49
C SER A 489 12.51 14.52 1.32
N GLU A 490 12.27 15.78 1.71
CA GLU A 490 13.15 16.54 2.59
C GLU A 490 12.55 16.67 3.99
N LEU A 491 13.33 16.34 4.99
CA LEU A 491 12.90 16.33 6.38
C LEU A 491 13.76 17.30 7.21
N PRO A 492 13.22 18.44 7.64
CA PRO A 492 13.87 19.29 8.61
C PRO A 492 13.89 18.61 9.99
N PRO A 493 15.05 18.36 10.61
CA PRO A 493 15.14 17.72 11.93
C PRO A 493 14.40 18.48 13.05
N ALA A 494 14.22 19.79 12.89
CA ALA A 494 13.44 20.61 13.82
C ALA A 494 11.97 20.19 13.94
N LEU A 495 11.40 19.55 12.90
CA LEU A 495 10.03 19.03 12.91
C LEU A 495 9.91 17.67 13.62
N LEU A 496 11.03 17.03 13.96
CA LEU A 496 11.05 15.73 14.60
C LEU A 496 11.00 15.84 16.11
N SER A 497 10.05 15.12 16.72
CA SER A 497 10.07 14.89 18.16
C SER A 497 11.30 14.06 18.56
N ARG A 498 11.62 14.03 19.86
CA ARG A 498 12.68 13.16 20.39
C ARG A 498 12.42 11.68 20.05
N HIS A 499 11.17 11.26 20.11
CA HIS A 499 10.75 9.90 19.77
C HIS A 499 11.00 9.59 18.30
N ASP A 500 10.57 10.47 17.38
CA ASP A 500 10.78 10.31 15.93
C ASP A 500 12.27 10.15 15.59
N ARG A 501 13.13 10.98 16.20
CA ARG A 501 14.58 10.91 16.00
C ARG A 501 15.15 9.57 16.48
N GLN A 502 14.64 9.01 17.57
CA GLN A 502 15.06 7.68 18.05
C GLN A 502 14.61 6.56 17.12
N MET A 503 13.38 6.60 16.64
CA MET A 503 12.86 5.62 15.66
C MET A 503 13.68 5.66 14.37
N LEU A 504 13.90 6.84 13.79
CA LEU A 504 14.72 6.99 12.58
C LEU A 504 16.16 6.52 12.80
N LYS A 505 16.76 6.83 13.96
CA LYS A 505 18.11 6.37 14.30
C LYS A 505 18.19 4.83 14.39
N GLY A 506 17.16 4.19 14.92
CA GLY A 506 17.00 2.73 14.90
C GLY A 506 16.93 2.20 13.46
N GLY A 507 16.09 2.83 12.64
CA GLY A 507 15.95 2.51 11.23
C GLY A 507 17.24 2.65 10.44
N PHE A 508 18.01 3.71 10.64
CA PHE A 508 19.30 3.90 9.95
C PHE A 508 20.30 2.77 10.24
N ARG A 509 20.33 2.26 11.48
CA ARG A 509 21.18 1.13 11.85
C ARG A 509 20.73 -0.16 11.14
N ALA A 510 19.43 -0.38 11.03
CA ALA A 510 18.89 -1.54 10.31
C ALA A 510 19.17 -1.42 8.80
N ILE A 511 19.05 -0.21 8.23
CA ILE A 511 19.41 0.05 6.83
C ILE A 511 20.90 -0.23 6.57
N LEU A 512 21.78 0.22 7.46
CA LEU A 512 23.22 -0.05 7.32
C LEU A 512 23.53 -1.54 7.34
N ARG A 513 22.94 -2.30 8.28
CA ARG A 513 23.11 -3.77 8.32
C ARG A 513 22.56 -4.46 7.06
N LEU A 514 21.42 -3.99 6.56
CA LEU A 514 20.85 -4.51 5.31
C LEU A 514 21.77 -4.24 4.12
N LEU A 515 22.37 -3.04 4.03
CA LEU A 515 23.31 -2.67 2.98
C LEU A 515 24.61 -3.47 3.08
N GLU A 516 25.18 -3.62 4.28
CA GLU A 516 26.37 -4.45 4.53
C GLU A 516 26.11 -5.90 4.08
N PHE A 517 24.98 -6.48 4.47
CA PHE A 517 24.58 -7.80 4.05
C PHE A 517 24.41 -7.91 2.54
N THR A 518 23.75 -6.93 1.91
CA THR A 518 23.49 -6.94 0.46
C THR A 518 24.79 -6.82 -0.35
N GLY A 519 25.76 -6.07 0.17
CA GLY A 519 27.09 -5.91 -0.44
C GLY A 519 27.98 -7.13 -0.29
N ASP A 520 27.72 -8.04 0.64
CA ASP A 520 28.42 -9.31 0.74
C ASP A 520 27.89 -10.28 -0.33
N ARG A 521 28.74 -10.61 -1.30
CA ARG A 521 28.38 -11.44 -2.46
C ARG A 521 28.01 -12.88 -2.12
N ALA A 522 28.34 -13.33 -0.91
CA ALA A 522 28.15 -14.74 -0.51
C ALA A 522 26.67 -15.19 -0.56
N TRP A 523 25.71 -14.30 -0.39
CA TRP A 523 24.30 -14.65 -0.49
C TRP A 523 23.84 -14.96 -1.93
N ILE A 524 24.44 -14.33 -2.96
CA ILE A 524 24.10 -14.56 -4.37
C ILE A 524 24.57 -15.96 -4.81
N GLU A 525 25.67 -16.45 -4.23
CA GLU A 525 26.15 -17.79 -4.52
C GLU A 525 25.24 -18.89 -3.92
N ARG A 526 24.46 -18.54 -2.89
CA ARG A 526 23.49 -19.44 -2.24
C ARG A 526 22.15 -19.54 -3.01
N LEU A 527 21.87 -18.63 -3.92
CA LEU A 527 20.71 -18.65 -4.82
C LEU A 527 21.04 -19.42 -6.12
#